data_25a4fbaa8f077622373611ecdfb5b282
#
_entry.id   25a4fbaa8f077622373611ecdfb5b282
#
_cell.length_a   1.000
_cell.length_b   1.000
_cell.length_c   1.000
_cell.angle_alpha   90.00
_cell.angle_beta   90.00
_cell.angle_gamma   90.00
#
_symmetry.space_group_name_H-M   'P 1'
#
loop_
_entity.id
_entity.type
_entity.pdbx_description
1 polymer ?
#
loop_
_entity_poly.entity_id
_entity_poly.type
_entity_poly.pdbx_seq_one_letter_code
_entity_poly.pdbx_strand_id
1 'polypeptide(L)'
;MFVRMLSVQRIDAAGNRHACPLHWIDNFAMRNFTNDAIFDDTLPRADGLLEAGHRVPLDRLRPAMEEWFRRKGYLKPEETIEIAELSQ
;
A
#
# COMPACT_ATOMS: atom_id res chain seq x y z
N MET A 1 18.04 -5.06 11.81
CA MET A 1 16.84 -4.25 11.53
C MET A 1 15.71 -5.15 11.10
N PHE A 2 14.55 -4.99 11.70
CA PHE A 2 13.40 -5.82 11.35
C PHE A 2 12.55 -5.11 10.32
N VAL A 3 12.27 -5.81 9.24
CA VAL A 3 11.35 -5.34 8.22
C VAL A 3 10.27 -6.39 8.02
N ARG A 4 9.13 -5.93 7.54
CA ARG A 4 8.01 -6.78 7.21
C ARG A 4 7.78 -6.73 5.72
N MET A 5 7.42 -7.87 5.14
CA MET A 5 6.93 -7.88 3.76
C MET A 5 5.42 -7.82 3.80
N LEU A 6 4.89 -6.86 3.09
CA LEU A 6 3.45 -6.61 3.02
C LEU A 6 2.93 -6.94 1.63
N SER A 7 1.76 -7.55 1.59
CA SER A 7 1.00 -7.75 0.37
C SER A 7 0.04 -6.57 0.23
N VAL A 8 0.03 -5.92 -0.92
CA VAL A 8 -0.86 -4.80 -1.21
C VAL A 8 -1.74 -5.20 -2.39
N GLN A 9 -3.03 -5.37 -2.14
CA GLN A 9 -3.96 -5.86 -3.14
C GLN A 9 -5.14 -4.94 -3.33
N ARG A 10 -5.57 -4.81 -4.57
CA ARG A 10 -6.82 -4.14 -4.91
C ARG A 10 -7.94 -5.16 -4.87
N ILE A 11 -9.05 -4.82 -4.25
CA ILE A 11 -10.26 -5.65 -4.24
C ILE A 11 -11.25 -4.95 -5.16
N ASP A 12 -11.65 -5.61 -6.24
CA ASP A 12 -12.59 -5.02 -7.19
C ASP A 12 -14.03 -5.14 -6.67
N ALA A 13 -14.98 -4.57 -7.43
CA ALA A 13 -16.38 -4.55 -7.03
C ALA A 13 -16.98 -5.96 -6.88
N ALA A 14 -16.42 -6.95 -7.58
CA ALA A 14 -16.87 -8.34 -7.50
C ALA A 14 -16.17 -9.09 -6.36
N GLY A 15 -15.25 -8.45 -5.65
CA GLY A 15 -14.52 -9.09 -4.56
C GLY A 15 -13.27 -9.82 -5.00
N ASN A 16 -12.87 -9.70 -6.26
CA ASN A 16 -11.65 -10.34 -6.75
C ASN A 16 -10.42 -9.54 -6.33
N ARG A 17 -9.35 -10.26 -6.02
CA ARG A 17 -8.10 -9.68 -5.56
C ARG A 17 -7.09 -9.56 -6.69
N HIS A 18 -6.44 -8.41 -6.76
CA HIS A 18 -5.42 -8.14 -7.77
C HIS A 18 -4.23 -7.49 -7.08
N ALA A 19 -3.02 -7.93 -7.41
CA ALA A 19 -1.83 -7.27 -6.89
C ALA A 19 -1.81 -5.82 -7.38
N CYS A 20 -1.57 -4.88 -6.49
CA CYS A 20 -1.40 -3.50 -6.90
C CYS A 20 -0.13 -3.38 -7.72
N PRO A 21 -0.17 -2.72 -8.88
CA PRO A 21 1.03 -2.55 -9.69
C PRO A 21 2.14 -1.82 -8.93
N LEU A 22 3.36 -2.21 -9.20
CA LEU A 22 4.52 -1.60 -8.54
C LEU A 22 4.51 -0.08 -8.66
N HIS A 23 4.17 0.45 -9.83
CA HIS A 23 4.22 1.90 -10.02
C HIS A 23 3.21 2.65 -9.14
N TRP A 24 2.10 2.02 -8.75
CA TRP A 24 1.16 2.64 -7.80
C TRP A 24 1.82 2.78 -6.44
N ILE A 25 2.43 1.70 -5.98
CA ILE A 25 3.07 1.63 -4.65
C ILE A 25 4.29 2.55 -4.62
N ASP A 26 5.06 2.54 -5.69
CA ASP A 26 6.26 3.35 -5.82
C ASP A 26 5.91 4.85 -5.80
N ASN A 27 4.87 5.23 -6.54
CA ASN A 27 4.41 6.61 -6.54
C ASN A 27 3.97 7.06 -5.15
N PHE A 28 3.24 6.21 -4.44
CA PHE A 28 2.83 6.54 -3.08
C PHE A 28 4.06 6.75 -2.18
N ALA A 29 5.00 5.83 -2.25
CA ALA A 29 6.18 5.87 -1.39
C ALA A 29 7.07 7.08 -1.69
N MET A 30 7.21 7.42 -2.96
CA MET A 30 8.05 8.54 -3.37
C MET A 30 7.42 9.89 -3.07
N ARG A 31 6.10 9.94 -3.05
CA ARG A 31 5.38 11.19 -2.90
C ARG A 31 4.58 11.22 -1.61
N ASN A 32 5.22 10.93 -0.55
CA ASN A 32 4.62 10.86 0.76
C ASN A 32 3.83 12.13 1.09
N PHE A 33 2.54 12.15 0.72
CA PHE A 33 1.70 13.32 0.85
C PHE A 33 1.25 13.62 2.24
N THR A 34 1.40 12.67 3.11
CA THR A 34 0.93 12.86 4.46
C THR A 34 1.88 13.73 5.27
N ASN A 35 3.08 13.98 4.72
CA ASN A 35 4.16 14.59 5.47
C ASN A 35 4.37 13.89 6.81
N ASP A 36 4.02 12.62 6.85
CA ASP A 36 4.08 11.84 8.06
C ASP A 36 5.25 10.87 7.92
N ALA A 37 6.32 11.17 8.62
CA ALA A 37 7.56 10.41 8.53
C ALA A 37 7.40 8.94 8.87
N ILE A 38 6.29 8.54 9.50
CA ILE A 38 6.07 7.13 9.82
C ILE A 38 5.94 6.27 8.57
N PHE A 39 5.59 6.87 7.42
CA PHE A 39 5.46 6.13 6.18
C PHE A 39 6.74 6.13 5.35
N ASP A 40 7.77 6.85 5.78
CA ASP A 40 9.03 6.93 5.05
C ASP A 40 9.79 5.61 5.07
N ASP A 41 9.52 4.79 6.07
CA ASP A 41 10.23 3.52 6.24
C ASP A 41 9.51 2.41 5.46
N THR A 42 9.31 2.66 4.17
CA THR A 42 8.70 1.71 3.26
C THR A 42 9.53 1.64 1.98
N LEU A 43 9.55 0.46 1.36
CA LEU A 43 10.30 0.25 0.13
C LEU A 43 9.51 -0.67 -0.80
N PRO A 44 8.99 -0.13 -1.90
CA PRO A 44 8.30 -0.95 -2.89
C PRO A 44 9.26 -1.97 -3.53
N ARG A 45 8.79 -3.21 -3.68
CA ARG A 45 9.65 -4.29 -4.17
C ARG A 45 9.19 -4.86 -5.50
N ALA A 46 7.89 -5.03 -5.68
CA ALA A 46 7.31 -5.63 -6.86
C ALA A 46 5.81 -5.36 -6.87
N ASP A 47 5.11 -5.82 -7.90
CA ASP A 47 3.66 -5.75 -7.92
C ASP A 47 3.10 -6.42 -6.67
N GLY A 48 2.30 -5.68 -5.92
CA GLY A 48 1.69 -6.18 -4.71
C GLY A 48 2.63 -6.41 -3.54
N LEU A 49 3.89 -5.96 -3.61
CA LEU A 49 4.85 -6.17 -2.54
C LEU A 49 5.46 -4.87 -2.05
N LEU A 50 5.37 -4.65 -0.75
CA LEU A 50 5.92 -3.49 -0.08
C LEU A 50 6.67 -3.95 1.17
N GLU A 51 7.93 -3.58 1.26
CA GLU A 51 8.69 -3.80 2.48
C GLU A 51 8.45 -2.62 3.40
N ALA A 52 8.19 -2.87 4.67
CA ALA A 52 7.95 -1.81 5.64
C ALA A 52 8.72 -2.07 6.92
N GLY A 53 9.20 -1.00 7.52
CA GLY A 53 9.80 -1.07 8.84
C GLY A 53 8.78 -1.53 9.86
N HIS A 54 9.28 -2.08 10.95
CA HIS A 54 8.41 -2.69 11.94
C HIS A 54 7.53 -1.67 12.68
N ARG A 55 7.86 -0.39 12.59
CA ARG A 55 7.06 0.66 13.25
C ARG A 55 5.97 1.26 12.36
N VAL A 56 5.93 0.92 11.09
CA VAL A 56 4.92 1.44 10.19
C VAL A 56 3.56 0.85 10.57
N PRO A 57 2.59 1.67 11.01
CA PRO A 57 1.29 1.14 11.45
C PRO A 57 0.40 0.83 10.25
N LEU A 58 0.01 -0.45 10.13
CA LEU A 58 -0.79 -0.91 8.98
C LEU A 58 -2.18 -0.28 8.97
N ASP A 59 -2.76 -0.04 10.13
CA ASP A 59 -4.08 0.54 10.26
C ASP A 59 -4.13 2.01 9.81
N ARG A 60 -2.98 2.66 9.72
CA ARG A 60 -2.86 4.00 9.17
C ARG A 60 -2.38 3.99 7.74
N LEU A 61 -1.50 3.05 7.42
CA LEU A 61 -0.94 2.94 6.06
C LEU A 61 -2.03 2.60 5.04
N ARG A 62 -2.88 1.63 5.36
CA ARG A 62 -3.92 1.20 4.44
C ARG A 62 -4.86 2.33 4.02
N PRO A 63 -5.50 3.05 4.96
CA PRO A 63 -6.41 4.13 4.54
C PRO A 63 -5.69 5.27 3.84
N ALA A 64 -4.47 5.59 4.22
CA ALA A 64 -3.70 6.64 3.56
C ALA A 64 -3.39 6.25 2.11
N MET A 65 -2.97 5.02 1.90
CA MET A 65 -2.65 4.51 0.56
C MET A 65 -3.91 4.42 -0.30
N GLU A 66 -5.00 3.91 0.26
CA GLU A 66 -6.27 3.80 -0.44
C GLU A 66 -6.78 5.17 -0.90
N GLU A 67 -6.76 6.14 -0.03
CA GLU A 67 -7.19 7.50 -0.36
C GLU A 67 -6.32 8.09 -1.46
N TRP A 68 -5.01 7.89 -1.37
CA TRP A 68 -4.09 8.41 -2.36
C TRP A 68 -4.32 7.76 -3.74
N PHE A 69 -4.48 6.43 -3.76
CA PHE A 69 -4.78 5.71 -5.00
C PHE A 69 -6.09 6.20 -5.61
N ARG A 70 -7.08 6.48 -4.76
CA ARG A 70 -8.39 6.96 -5.24
C ARG A 70 -8.26 8.36 -5.84
N ARG A 71 -7.50 9.23 -5.20
CA ARG A 71 -7.24 10.58 -5.72
C ARG A 71 -6.49 10.56 -7.05
N LYS A 72 -5.61 9.58 -7.22
CA LYS A 72 -4.86 9.45 -8.47
C LYS A 72 -5.65 8.77 -9.58
N GLY A 73 -6.86 8.32 -9.28
CA GLY A 73 -7.67 7.62 -10.26
C GLY A 73 -7.27 6.17 -10.48
N TYR A 74 -6.45 5.61 -9.59
CA TYR A 74 -6.04 4.21 -9.67
C TYR A 74 -7.15 3.27 -9.20
N LEU A 75 -7.97 3.74 -8.26
CA LEU A 75 -9.10 2.97 -7.74
C LEU A 75 -10.39 3.62 -8.16
N LYS A 76 -11.36 2.79 -8.54
CA LYS A 76 -12.75 3.22 -8.73
C LYS A 76 -13.39 3.39 -7.36
N PRO A 77 -14.51 4.16 -7.28
CA PRO A 77 -15.15 4.40 -5.98
C PRO A 77 -15.55 3.14 -5.22
N GLU A 78 -15.94 2.08 -5.93
CA GLU A 78 -16.37 0.83 -5.32
C GLU A 78 -15.22 -0.13 -5.00
N GLU A 79 -14.00 0.22 -5.38
CA GLU A 79 -12.83 -0.62 -5.13
C GLU A 79 -12.14 -0.20 -3.85
N THR A 80 -11.49 -1.17 -3.21
CA THR A 80 -10.74 -0.94 -1.96
C THR A 80 -9.37 -1.58 -2.09
N ILE A 81 -8.52 -1.35 -1.10
CA ILE A 81 -7.27 -2.09 -1.01
C ILE A 81 -7.20 -2.84 0.32
N GLU A 82 -6.39 -3.86 0.33
CA GLU A 82 -6.09 -4.62 1.51
C GLU A 82 -4.58 -4.77 1.63
N ILE A 83 -4.07 -4.52 2.81
CA ILE A 83 -2.65 -4.71 3.11
C ILE A 83 -2.55 -5.78 4.18
N ALA A 84 -1.76 -6.81 3.91
CA ALA A 84 -1.57 -7.91 4.84
C ALA A 84 -0.08 -8.20 5.01
N GLU A 85 0.31 -8.56 6.21
CA GLU A 85 1.67 -8.98 6.49
C GLU A 85 1.85 -10.42 6.02
N LEU A 86 2.90 -10.65 5.22
CA LEU A 86 3.17 -11.97 4.71
C LEU A 86 3.88 -12.80 5.79
N SER A 87 3.44 -14.04 5.95
CA SER A 87 4.08 -14.98 6.87
C SER A 87 5.44 -15.40 6.31
N GLN A 88 6.36 -15.62 7.22
CA GLN A 88 7.66 -16.16 6.86
C GLN A 88 7.79 -17.60 7.32
#